data_37795188a0be80ca86d93ef9d19fe990
#
_entry.id   37795188a0be80ca86d93ef9d19fe990
#
_cell.length_a   1.000
_cell.length_b   1.000
_cell.length_c   1.000
_cell.angle_alpha   90.00
_cell.angle_beta   90.00
_cell.angle_gamma   90.00
#
_symmetry.space_group_name_H-M   'P 1'
#
loop_
_entity.id
_entity.type
_entity.pdbx_description
1 polymer ?
#
loop_
_entity_poly.entity_id
_entity_poly.type
_entity_poly.pdbx_seq_one_letter_code
_entity_poly.pdbx_strand_id
1 'polypeptide(L)'
;MSFEVDYLALAPELIIVGTMILVLALDLTLPRPRKYWTATVSVAGSALALLPLAVLAVNGDTISMFGGSYVVDEFALVLKGLFLVSAYIVFLLSHHYIESDRYYQGEYYFLLLASILGSLVMASSRDLIVLFVGLELVTGPLFLLAGWRKGDAKSNEASMKYFILGVLSTAILLYGMSLIFGLTGSVTFTDIAEATAGMSGKPALIMAILFMIVGFGFKISAVPFHFWAPDTYEGAPTPITAYLSVSSKAAGFVAMLIVMYQALPGASDVWAPALWLLAALSMTIGNLSALRQSNIVRLLAYSSIAQAGFMLVPFAAAAVAGADLEEAFGATLIYLVIYAVMNLGAFAVVIAGARKTQSGEIERWSGLGTVDPILGVLTAVFFFSLAGIPPLAGWFAKFEMFRSVMIADPATVALAVIAAVNAVIALYYYARVIKAVWLDTPVGEFAEGAETAPVGSLRLALGVAVALTIAIGVYPSIAAFVSDAARVLATGG
;
A
#
# COMPACT_ATOMS: atom_id res chain seq x y z
N MET A 1 34.39 6.47 15.07
CA MET A 1 33.00 6.92 14.91
C MET A 1 32.18 6.25 16.02
N SER A 2 31.71 7.00 17.02
CA SER A 2 30.70 6.50 17.96
C SER A 2 29.38 6.49 17.20
N PHE A 3 28.84 5.31 16.93
CA PHE A 3 27.48 5.20 16.43
C PHE A 3 26.56 5.58 17.61
N GLU A 4 26.12 6.82 17.66
CA GLU A 4 25.05 7.19 18.59
C GLU A 4 23.75 6.57 18.07
N VAL A 5 23.22 5.63 18.84
CA VAL A 5 21.96 4.95 18.54
C VAL A 5 20.91 5.53 19.47
N ASP A 6 19.90 6.19 18.90
CA ASP A 6 18.72 6.62 19.63
C ASP A 6 17.72 5.46 19.71
N TYR A 7 17.60 4.87 20.90
CA TYR A 7 16.69 3.75 21.14
C TYR A 7 15.21 4.14 21.08
N LEU A 8 14.86 5.40 21.33
CA LEU A 8 13.47 5.85 21.19
C LEU A 8 13.08 5.96 19.70
N ALA A 9 14.00 6.46 18.88
CA ALA A 9 13.81 6.54 17.43
C ALA A 9 13.66 5.16 16.77
N LEU A 10 14.32 4.12 17.32
CA LEU A 10 14.23 2.73 16.89
C LEU A 10 13.16 1.91 17.63
N ALA A 11 12.48 2.50 18.63
CA ALA A 11 11.55 1.74 19.47
C ALA A 11 10.42 1.06 18.69
N PRO A 12 9.81 1.66 17.65
CA PRO A 12 8.80 0.97 16.84
C PRO A 12 9.34 -0.33 16.24
N GLU A 13 10.53 -0.31 15.61
CA GLU A 13 11.20 -1.47 15.03
C GLU A 13 11.56 -2.51 16.08
N LEU A 14 12.12 -2.08 17.22
CA LEU A 14 12.50 -2.98 18.31
C LEU A 14 11.28 -3.68 18.92
N ILE A 15 10.15 -3.00 19.06
CA ILE A 15 8.89 -3.60 19.52
C ILE A 15 8.40 -4.64 18.51
N ILE A 16 8.44 -4.37 17.22
CA ILE A 16 8.07 -5.35 16.18
C ILE A 16 9.01 -6.55 16.22
N VAL A 17 10.33 -6.36 16.33
CA VAL A 17 11.31 -7.46 16.48
C VAL A 17 11.03 -8.28 17.73
N GLY A 18 10.81 -7.63 18.88
CA GLY A 18 10.43 -8.32 20.12
C GLY A 18 9.13 -9.10 19.99
N THR A 19 8.15 -8.54 19.29
CA THR A 19 6.87 -9.22 18.97
C THR A 19 7.11 -10.43 18.07
N MET A 20 7.97 -10.34 17.07
CA MET A 20 8.33 -11.46 16.19
C MET A 20 8.96 -12.62 16.98
N ILE A 21 9.91 -12.31 17.86
CA ILE A 21 10.57 -13.31 18.72
C ILE A 21 9.54 -13.98 19.65
N LEU A 22 8.66 -13.19 20.26
CA LEU A 22 7.61 -13.70 21.13
C LEU A 22 6.61 -14.58 20.38
N VAL A 23 6.15 -14.16 19.20
CA VAL A 23 5.24 -14.94 18.34
C VAL A 23 5.88 -16.27 17.97
N LEU A 24 7.16 -16.29 17.58
CA LEU A 24 7.88 -17.51 17.25
C LEU A 24 8.00 -18.44 18.47
N ALA A 25 8.37 -17.89 19.63
CA ALA A 25 8.46 -18.65 20.86
C ALA A 25 7.11 -19.27 21.29
N LEU A 26 6.02 -18.50 21.16
CA LEU A 26 4.67 -18.99 21.44
C LEU A 26 4.24 -20.08 20.44
N ASP A 27 4.55 -19.91 19.17
CA ASP A 27 4.20 -20.90 18.15
C ASP A 27 4.91 -22.25 18.37
N LEU A 28 6.18 -22.21 18.79
CA LEU A 28 6.96 -23.41 19.08
C LEU A 28 6.57 -24.10 20.40
N THR A 29 6.06 -23.36 21.39
CA THR A 29 5.79 -23.89 22.73
C THR A 29 4.34 -24.21 23.00
N LEU A 30 3.41 -23.49 22.36
CA LEU A 30 1.98 -23.66 22.62
C LEU A 30 1.37 -24.82 21.80
N PRO A 31 0.47 -25.61 22.42
CA PRO A 31 -0.32 -26.61 21.70
C PRO A 31 -1.31 -25.91 20.72
N ARG A 32 -1.68 -26.62 19.65
CA ARG A 32 -2.57 -26.09 18.59
C ARG A 32 -3.78 -25.28 19.08
N PRO A 33 -4.55 -25.72 20.09
CA PRO A 33 -5.72 -24.98 20.56
C PRO A 33 -5.43 -23.60 21.16
N ARG A 34 -4.17 -23.34 21.55
CA ARG A 34 -3.75 -22.06 22.16
C ARG A 34 -2.95 -21.17 21.20
N LYS A 35 -2.75 -21.58 19.95
CA LYS A 35 -1.99 -20.79 18.97
C LYS A 35 -2.65 -19.46 18.59
N TYR A 36 -3.92 -19.23 18.92
CA TYR A 36 -4.59 -17.91 18.78
C TYR A 36 -3.84 -16.79 19.52
N TRP A 37 -3.03 -17.13 20.54
CA TRP A 37 -2.17 -16.15 21.22
C TRP A 37 -1.16 -15.49 20.29
N THR A 38 -0.69 -16.18 19.24
CA THR A 38 0.22 -15.58 18.26
C THR A 38 -0.44 -14.42 17.52
N ALA A 39 -1.72 -14.55 17.15
CA ALA A 39 -2.51 -13.49 16.57
C ALA A 39 -2.71 -12.32 17.56
N THR A 40 -3.11 -12.64 18.80
CA THR A 40 -3.35 -11.63 19.85
C THR A 40 -2.09 -10.82 20.16
N VAL A 41 -0.94 -11.48 20.27
CA VAL A 41 0.35 -10.82 20.51
C VAL A 41 0.75 -9.94 19.31
N SER A 42 0.49 -10.37 18.07
CA SER A 42 0.76 -9.57 16.88
C SER A 42 -0.09 -8.29 16.83
N VAL A 43 -1.38 -8.40 17.18
CA VAL A 43 -2.28 -7.23 17.31
C VAL A 43 -1.77 -6.29 18.41
N ALA A 44 -1.45 -6.82 19.58
CA ALA A 44 -0.95 -6.03 20.71
C ALA A 44 0.40 -5.36 20.41
N GLY A 45 1.34 -6.10 19.80
CA GLY A 45 2.65 -5.58 19.42
C GLY A 45 2.58 -4.45 18.40
N SER A 46 1.73 -4.59 17.37
CA SER A 46 1.53 -3.52 16.39
C SER A 46 0.90 -2.26 17.01
N ALA A 47 -0.05 -2.43 17.94
CA ALA A 47 -0.64 -1.31 18.67
C ALA A 47 0.38 -0.66 19.64
N LEU A 48 1.21 -1.46 20.31
CA LEU A 48 2.26 -0.97 21.22
C LEU A 48 3.30 -0.14 20.47
N ALA A 49 3.67 -0.53 19.24
CA ALA A 49 4.63 0.18 18.42
C ALA A 49 4.16 1.60 18.01
N LEU A 50 2.85 1.88 18.08
CA LEU A 50 2.30 3.22 17.84
C LEU A 50 2.60 4.20 19.00
N LEU A 51 2.87 3.72 20.22
CA LEU A 51 3.11 4.59 21.38
C LEU A 51 4.42 5.39 21.24
N PRO A 52 5.61 4.77 21.02
CA PRO A 52 6.82 5.54 20.79
C PRO A 52 6.73 6.44 19.55
N LEU A 53 6.00 6.00 18.51
CA LEU A 53 5.76 6.82 17.32
C LEU A 53 5.01 8.11 17.67
N ALA A 54 3.98 8.03 18.51
CA ALA A 54 3.25 9.21 18.98
C ALA A 54 4.12 10.13 19.84
N VAL A 55 5.01 9.59 20.67
CA VAL A 55 5.96 10.38 21.46
C VAL A 55 6.94 11.12 20.55
N LEU A 56 7.50 10.44 19.54
CA LEU A 56 8.41 11.06 18.56
C LEU A 56 7.71 12.15 17.76
N ALA A 57 6.46 11.93 17.36
CA ALA A 57 5.67 12.94 16.64
C ALA A 57 5.38 14.20 17.49
N VAL A 58 5.21 14.05 18.81
CA VAL A 58 5.01 15.19 19.72
C VAL A 58 6.32 15.96 19.95
N ASN A 59 7.46 15.26 20.01
CA ASN A 59 8.77 15.88 20.19
C ASN A 59 9.18 16.73 18.97
N GLY A 60 8.84 16.28 17.76
CA GLY A 60 9.11 17.02 16.52
C GLY A 60 10.58 17.06 16.10
N ASP A 61 11.45 16.23 16.72
CA ASP A 61 12.87 16.22 16.44
C ASP A 61 13.19 15.33 15.21
N THR A 62 14.08 15.82 14.34
CA THR A 62 14.69 14.99 13.30
C THR A 62 15.91 14.27 13.87
N ILE A 63 15.89 12.93 13.84
CA ILE A 63 16.95 12.08 14.41
C ILE A 63 17.64 11.36 13.27
N SER A 64 18.94 11.63 13.10
CA SER A 64 19.79 10.99 12.08
C SER A 64 20.75 10.01 12.74
N MET A 65 20.82 8.78 12.20
CA MET A 65 21.65 7.69 12.72
C MET A 65 22.42 7.01 11.60
N PHE A 66 23.42 6.20 11.97
CA PHE A 66 24.22 5.39 11.06
C PHE A 66 24.84 6.22 9.89
N GLY A 67 25.37 7.40 10.22
CA GLY A 67 25.99 8.27 9.22
C GLY A 67 25.02 8.89 8.22
N GLY A 68 23.76 9.06 8.58
CA GLY A 68 22.73 9.63 7.72
C GLY A 68 21.94 8.60 6.89
N SER A 69 22.29 7.30 6.96
CA SER A 69 21.58 6.26 6.22
C SER A 69 20.18 5.97 6.75
N TYR A 70 19.92 6.33 8.02
CA TYR A 70 18.63 6.11 8.68
C TYR A 70 18.19 7.40 9.39
N VAL A 71 17.08 7.98 8.94
CA VAL A 71 16.55 9.25 9.45
C VAL A 71 15.10 9.07 9.90
N VAL A 72 14.82 9.53 11.11
CA VAL A 72 13.46 9.62 11.66
C VAL A 72 13.08 11.09 11.70
N ASP A 73 12.29 11.49 10.72
CA ASP A 73 11.71 12.81 10.53
C ASP A 73 10.18 12.69 10.43
N GLU A 74 9.47 13.79 10.27
CA GLU A 74 8.01 13.80 10.14
C GLU A 74 7.52 12.90 9.01
N PHE A 75 8.24 12.85 7.89
CA PHE A 75 7.92 11.98 6.78
C PHE A 75 8.01 10.48 7.18
N ALA A 76 9.11 10.08 7.82
CA ALA A 76 9.28 8.73 8.32
C ALA A 76 8.20 8.38 9.35
N LEU A 77 7.83 9.30 10.25
CA LEU A 77 6.80 9.10 11.26
C LEU A 77 5.41 8.88 10.65
N VAL A 78 5.02 9.68 9.66
CA VAL A 78 3.74 9.50 8.93
C VAL A 78 3.68 8.14 8.25
N LEU A 79 4.74 7.71 7.58
CA LEU A 79 4.79 6.42 6.91
C LEU A 79 4.79 5.25 7.89
N LYS A 80 5.58 5.32 8.97
CA LYS A 80 5.55 4.31 10.03
C LYS A 80 4.15 4.20 10.64
N GLY A 81 3.46 5.33 10.83
CA GLY A 81 2.06 5.36 11.26
C GLY A 81 1.14 4.65 10.27
N LEU A 82 1.26 4.94 8.99
CA LEU A 82 0.51 4.28 7.92
C LEU A 82 0.72 2.76 7.95
N PHE A 83 1.98 2.31 8.04
CA PHE A 83 2.30 0.88 8.04
C PHE A 83 1.81 0.18 9.29
N LEU A 84 1.96 0.77 10.48
CA LEU A 84 1.52 0.17 11.75
C LEU A 84 0.00 0.12 11.87
N VAL A 85 -0.72 1.18 11.47
CA VAL A 85 -2.19 1.18 11.47
C VAL A 85 -2.73 0.17 10.45
N SER A 86 -2.13 0.10 9.26
CA SER A 86 -2.50 -0.89 8.26
C SER A 86 -2.23 -2.32 8.77
N ALA A 87 -1.08 -2.55 9.41
CA ALA A 87 -0.73 -3.82 10.02
C ALA A 87 -1.74 -4.22 11.10
N TYR A 88 -2.10 -3.30 11.99
CA TYR A 88 -3.10 -3.52 13.03
C TYR A 88 -4.44 -4.00 12.44
N ILE A 89 -4.94 -3.30 11.40
CA ILE A 89 -6.18 -3.69 10.72
C ILE A 89 -6.02 -5.07 10.06
N VAL A 90 -4.90 -5.34 9.37
CA VAL A 90 -4.66 -6.63 8.71
C VAL A 90 -4.58 -7.77 9.72
N PHE A 91 -3.95 -7.57 10.89
CA PHE A 91 -3.97 -8.58 11.95
C PHE A 91 -5.38 -8.86 12.48
N LEU A 92 -6.22 -7.83 12.64
CA LEU A 92 -7.62 -8.01 13.00
C LEU A 92 -8.40 -8.81 11.94
N LEU A 93 -8.15 -8.56 10.65
CA LEU A 93 -8.73 -9.31 9.53
C LEU A 93 -8.25 -10.77 9.52
N SER A 94 -6.98 -10.99 9.85
CA SER A 94 -6.33 -12.30 9.82
C SER A 94 -6.75 -13.19 10.98
N HIS A 95 -7.07 -12.62 12.15
CA HIS A 95 -7.24 -13.34 13.40
C HIS A 95 -8.15 -14.57 13.25
N HIS A 96 -9.40 -14.35 12.89
CA HIS A 96 -10.35 -15.46 12.74
C HIS A 96 -10.31 -16.09 11.34
N TYR A 97 -9.83 -15.36 10.34
CA TYR A 97 -9.70 -15.89 8.99
C TYR A 97 -8.71 -17.05 8.92
N ILE A 98 -7.56 -16.91 9.59
CA ILE A 98 -6.53 -17.95 9.65
C ILE A 98 -6.89 -19.02 10.68
N GLU A 99 -7.50 -18.68 11.83
CA GLU A 99 -7.92 -19.63 12.84
C GLU A 99 -8.93 -20.65 12.30
N SER A 100 -9.84 -20.21 11.44
CA SER A 100 -10.83 -21.07 10.80
C SER A 100 -10.28 -21.92 9.63
N ASP A 101 -9.04 -21.65 9.19
CA ASP A 101 -8.40 -22.40 8.11
C ASP A 101 -7.65 -23.62 8.65
N ARG A 102 -7.68 -24.75 7.90
CA ARG A 102 -6.92 -25.96 8.23
C ARG A 102 -5.40 -25.77 8.21
N TYR A 103 -4.92 -24.69 7.62
CA TYR A 103 -3.52 -24.31 7.49
C TYR A 103 -3.05 -23.35 8.57
N TYR A 104 -3.82 -23.19 9.65
CA TYR A 104 -3.45 -22.31 10.76
C TYR A 104 -2.09 -22.68 11.35
N GLN A 105 -1.18 -21.71 11.33
CA GLN A 105 0.17 -21.80 11.89
C GLN A 105 0.64 -20.42 12.32
N GLY A 106 1.41 -20.32 13.40
CA GLY A 106 1.87 -19.05 13.94
C GLY A 106 2.91 -18.36 13.06
N GLU A 107 3.61 -19.12 12.20
CA GLU A 107 4.57 -18.59 11.23
C GLU A 107 3.93 -17.56 10.27
N TYR A 108 2.62 -17.64 10.04
CA TYR A 108 1.88 -16.64 9.27
C TYR A 108 2.08 -15.23 9.86
N TYR A 109 1.92 -15.11 11.18
CA TYR A 109 2.05 -13.83 11.88
C TYR A 109 3.50 -13.37 11.95
N PHE A 110 4.44 -14.29 12.13
CA PHE A 110 5.87 -14.00 12.07
C PHE A 110 6.29 -13.43 10.72
N LEU A 111 5.88 -14.03 9.61
CA LEU A 111 6.18 -13.56 8.27
C LEU A 111 5.55 -12.19 7.98
N LEU A 112 4.32 -11.97 8.44
CA LEU A 112 3.66 -10.68 8.26
C LEU A 112 4.35 -9.58 9.08
N LEU A 113 4.75 -9.86 10.33
CA LEU A 113 5.55 -8.94 11.16
C LEU A 113 6.91 -8.63 10.51
N ALA A 114 7.58 -9.61 9.90
CA ALA A 114 8.82 -9.38 9.17
C ALA A 114 8.62 -8.42 8.00
N SER A 115 7.53 -8.56 7.25
CA SER A 115 7.17 -7.62 6.17
C SER A 115 6.89 -6.20 6.70
N ILE A 116 6.24 -6.08 7.85
CA ILE A 116 5.98 -4.80 8.51
C ILE A 116 7.30 -4.14 8.95
N LEU A 117 8.22 -4.92 9.55
CA LEU A 117 9.54 -4.44 9.94
C LEU A 117 10.28 -3.86 8.72
N GLY A 118 10.25 -4.54 7.57
CA GLY A 118 10.82 -4.03 6.33
C GLY A 118 10.23 -2.67 5.92
N SER A 119 8.91 -2.50 6.06
CA SER A 119 8.24 -1.22 5.75
C SER A 119 8.68 -0.09 6.68
N LEU A 120 8.84 -0.37 7.99
CA LEU A 120 9.32 0.62 8.97
C LEU A 120 10.75 1.05 8.67
N VAL A 121 11.65 0.09 8.42
CA VAL A 121 13.05 0.37 8.07
C VAL A 121 13.13 1.20 6.78
N MET A 122 12.37 0.82 5.76
CA MET A 122 12.34 1.51 4.46
C MET A 122 11.87 2.96 4.59
N ALA A 123 10.89 3.25 5.47
CA ALA A 123 10.38 4.61 5.69
C ALA A 123 11.46 5.59 6.18
N SER A 124 12.44 5.10 6.92
CA SER A 124 13.55 5.89 7.47
C SER A 124 14.83 5.82 6.63
N SER A 125 14.86 5.06 5.52
CA SER A 125 16.07 4.90 4.72
C SER A 125 16.42 6.18 3.95
N ARG A 126 17.72 6.50 3.90
CA ARG A 126 18.29 7.59 3.11
C ARG A 126 19.48 7.13 2.26
N ASP A 127 19.58 5.83 2.03
CA ASP A 127 20.53 5.24 1.10
C ASP A 127 19.90 4.06 0.33
N LEU A 128 20.54 3.70 -0.81
CA LEU A 128 20.05 2.65 -1.68
C LEU A 128 20.10 1.26 -1.06
N ILE A 129 21.04 0.97 -0.17
CA ILE A 129 21.22 -0.36 0.43
C ILE A 129 20.14 -0.58 1.50
N VAL A 130 19.95 0.37 2.43
CA VAL A 130 18.92 0.27 3.47
C VAL A 130 17.54 0.24 2.83
N LEU A 131 17.30 1.07 1.81
CA LEU A 131 16.06 1.06 1.03
C LEU A 131 15.80 -0.32 0.40
N PHE A 132 16.81 -0.87 -0.28
CA PHE A 132 16.70 -2.17 -0.95
C PHE A 132 16.43 -3.31 0.04
N VAL A 133 17.19 -3.38 1.13
CA VAL A 133 17.01 -4.40 2.17
C VAL A 133 15.63 -4.28 2.81
N GLY A 134 15.19 -3.05 3.13
CA GLY A 134 13.84 -2.81 3.63
C GLY A 134 12.76 -3.29 2.65
N LEU A 135 12.90 -2.95 1.38
CA LEU A 135 11.96 -3.33 0.32
C LEU A 135 11.88 -4.86 0.12
N GLU A 136 13.01 -5.56 0.18
CA GLU A 136 13.03 -7.01 0.06
C GLU A 136 12.53 -7.71 1.34
N LEU A 137 12.75 -7.12 2.49
CA LEU A 137 12.15 -7.60 3.74
C LEU A 137 10.63 -7.43 3.74
N VAL A 138 10.09 -6.40 3.05
CA VAL A 138 8.65 -6.31 2.77
C VAL A 138 8.19 -7.47 1.88
N THR A 139 8.90 -7.75 0.80
CA THR A 139 8.39 -8.59 -0.29
C THR A 139 8.64 -10.08 -0.07
N GLY A 140 9.81 -10.47 0.47
CA GLY A 140 10.21 -11.86 0.66
C GLY A 140 9.19 -12.70 1.45
N PRO A 141 8.76 -12.25 2.64
CA PRO A 141 7.71 -12.93 3.39
C PRO A 141 6.38 -13.04 2.63
N LEU A 142 6.04 -12.03 1.82
CA LEU A 142 4.78 -12.00 1.08
C LEU A 142 4.71 -13.02 -0.05
N PHE A 143 5.84 -13.44 -0.61
CA PHE A 143 5.86 -14.55 -1.57
C PHE A 143 5.34 -15.84 -0.92
N LEU A 144 5.73 -16.12 0.32
CA LEU A 144 5.28 -17.28 1.08
C LEU A 144 3.82 -17.13 1.54
N LEU A 145 3.45 -15.93 2.00
CA LEU A 145 2.10 -15.65 2.48
C LEU A 145 1.06 -15.69 1.37
N ALA A 146 1.40 -15.31 0.14
CA ALA A 146 0.50 -15.43 -1.01
C ALA A 146 0.13 -16.90 -1.31
N GLY A 147 1.06 -17.84 -1.07
CA GLY A 147 0.85 -19.29 -1.22
C GLY A 147 0.50 -20.01 0.08
N TRP A 148 -0.06 -19.31 1.08
CA TRP A 148 -0.29 -19.88 2.41
C TRP A 148 -1.15 -21.13 2.41
N ARG A 149 -2.14 -21.19 1.52
CA ARG A 149 -3.04 -22.35 1.34
C ARG A 149 -2.41 -23.41 0.44
N LYS A 150 -1.45 -24.15 0.98
CA LYS A 150 -0.61 -25.13 0.26
C LYS A 150 -1.38 -26.19 -0.56
N GLY A 151 -2.62 -26.50 -0.19
CA GLY A 151 -3.47 -27.45 -0.92
C GLY A 151 -4.39 -26.82 -1.98
N ASP A 152 -4.35 -25.50 -2.14
CA ASP A 152 -5.14 -24.75 -3.10
C ASP A 152 -4.30 -24.43 -4.34
N ALA A 153 -4.74 -24.89 -5.51
CA ALA A 153 -4.02 -24.67 -6.77
C ALA A 153 -3.92 -23.18 -7.13
N LYS A 154 -4.97 -22.38 -6.86
CA LYS A 154 -4.95 -20.93 -7.10
C LYS A 154 -3.94 -20.23 -6.19
N SER A 155 -3.84 -20.62 -4.92
CA SER A 155 -2.88 -20.06 -3.97
C SER A 155 -1.43 -20.39 -4.36
N ASN A 156 -1.18 -21.62 -4.81
CA ASN A 156 0.13 -22.03 -5.29
C ASN A 156 0.54 -21.27 -6.58
N GLU A 157 -0.40 -21.13 -7.52
CA GLU A 157 -0.18 -20.35 -8.75
C GLU A 157 0.10 -18.87 -8.44
N ALA A 158 -0.67 -18.27 -7.51
CA ALA A 158 -0.49 -16.92 -7.05
C ALA A 158 0.92 -16.68 -6.49
N SER A 159 1.38 -17.57 -5.60
CA SER A 159 2.72 -17.51 -5.00
C SER A 159 3.82 -17.64 -6.06
N MET A 160 3.71 -18.62 -6.96
CA MET A 160 4.71 -18.85 -8.00
C MET A 160 4.82 -17.70 -8.98
N LYS A 161 3.69 -17.14 -9.45
CA LYS A 161 3.69 -15.96 -10.33
C LYS A 161 4.29 -14.75 -9.63
N TYR A 162 3.88 -14.50 -8.39
CA TYR A 162 4.38 -13.37 -7.62
C TYR A 162 5.89 -13.50 -7.34
N PHE A 163 6.37 -14.69 -6.96
CA PHE A 163 7.77 -14.96 -6.70
C PHE A 163 8.64 -14.79 -7.96
N ILE A 164 8.30 -15.48 -9.05
CA ILE A 164 9.14 -15.48 -10.27
C ILE A 164 9.25 -14.07 -10.85
N LEU A 165 8.10 -13.38 -11.01
CA LEU A 165 8.08 -12.02 -11.54
C LEU A 165 8.69 -11.02 -10.56
N GLY A 166 8.52 -11.25 -9.26
CA GLY A 166 9.10 -10.43 -8.20
C GLY A 166 10.61 -10.50 -8.19
N VAL A 167 11.20 -11.70 -8.18
CA VAL A 167 12.67 -11.88 -8.18
C VAL A 167 13.29 -11.30 -9.45
N LEU A 168 12.65 -11.51 -10.61
CA LEU A 168 13.13 -10.89 -11.87
C LEU A 168 13.13 -9.35 -11.77
N SER A 169 12.04 -8.80 -11.28
CA SER A 169 11.91 -7.34 -11.11
C SER A 169 12.91 -6.77 -10.13
N THR A 170 13.15 -7.48 -9.01
CA THR A 170 14.17 -7.12 -8.01
C THR A 170 15.58 -7.18 -8.60
N ALA A 171 15.90 -8.18 -9.41
CA ALA A 171 17.20 -8.26 -10.08
C ALA A 171 17.43 -7.07 -11.02
N ILE A 172 16.41 -6.65 -11.76
CA ILE A 172 16.48 -5.47 -12.64
C ILE A 172 16.65 -4.18 -11.79
N LEU A 173 15.91 -4.04 -10.70
CA LEU A 173 16.05 -2.92 -9.77
C LEU A 173 17.48 -2.82 -9.22
N LEU A 174 18.00 -3.93 -8.70
CA LEU A 174 19.34 -3.99 -8.11
C LEU A 174 20.41 -3.69 -9.15
N TYR A 175 20.22 -4.13 -10.39
CA TYR A 175 21.14 -3.79 -11.48
C TYR A 175 21.11 -2.29 -11.80
N GLY A 176 19.92 -1.66 -11.80
CA GLY A 176 19.79 -0.21 -11.89
C GLY A 176 20.52 0.53 -10.76
N MET A 177 20.36 0.10 -9.52
CA MET A 177 21.09 0.64 -8.36
C MET A 177 22.60 0.44 -8.48
N SER A 178 23.05 -0.70 -8.98
CA SER A 178 24.49 -0.96 -9.20
C SER A 178 25.11 -0.05 -10.26
N LEU A 179 24.34 0.32 -11.29
CA LEU A 179 24.78 1.31 -12.29
C LEU A 179 24.89 2.71 -11.67
N ILE A 180 23.93 3.11 -10.80
CA ILE A 180 24.04 4.37 -10.05
C ILE A 180 25.31 4.37 -9.20
N PHE A 181 25.55 3.30 -8.43
CA PHE A 181 26.77 3.17 -7.64
C PHE A 181 28.04 3.22 -8.52
N GLY A 182 28.03 2.54 -9.67
CA GLY A 182 29.17 2.58 -10.61
C GLY A 182 29.45 3.96 -11.20
N LEU A 183 28.43 4.82 -11.31
CA LEU A 183 28.55 6.19 -11.82
C LEU A 183 28.99 7.19 -10.74
N THR A 184 28.57 6.98 -9.49
CA THR A 184 28.70 7.95 -8.41
C THR A 184 29.73 7.56 -7.34
N GLY A 185 29.98 6.26 -7.18
CA GLY A 185 30.81 5.73 -6.10
C GLY A 185 30.13 5.79 -4.72
N SER A 186 28.87 6.21 -4.62
CA SER A 186 28.12 6.35 -3.37
C SER A 186 26.78 5.63 -3.41
N VAL A 187 26.25 5.32 -2.22
CA VAL A 187 24.91 4.75 -2.01
C VAL A 187 23.97 5.74 -1.33
N THR A 188 24.48 6.82 -0.72
CA THR A 188 23.66 7.83 -0.04
C THR A 188 22.94 8.72 -1.04
N PHE A 189 21.71 9.12 -0.74
CA PHE A 189 20.90 9.90 -1.68
C PHE A 189 21.50 11.28 -1.98
N THR A 190 22.05 11.93 -0.97
CA THR A 190 22.70 13.26 -1.11
C THR A 190 23.90 13.21 -2.04
N ASP A 191 24.82 12.26 -1.82
CA ASP A 191 26.02 12.13 -2.65
C ASP A 191 25.66 11.72 -4.09
N ILE A 192 24.63 10.86 -4.27
CA ILE A 192 24.13 10.49 -5.59
C ILE A 192 23.59 11.71 -6.32
N ALA A 193 22.80 12.56 -5.64
CA ALA A 193 22.23 13.77 -6.22
C ALA A 193 23.35 14.73 -6.69
N GLU A 194 24.36 14.95 -5.85
CA GLU A 194 25.52 15.78 -6.20
C GLU A 194 26.32 15.22 -7.37
N ALA A 195 26.64 13.92 -7.33
CA ALA A 195 27.44 13.26 -8.36
C ALA A 195 26.72 13.15 -9.72
N THR A 196 25.38 13.06 -9.71
CA THR A 196 24.58 12.96 -10.94
C THR A 196 24.17 14.32 -11.52
N ALA A 197 24.47 15.42 -10.83
CA ALA A 197 24.16 16.76 -11.31
C ALA A 197 24.79 17.03 -12.69
N GLY A 198 23.96 17.38 -13.66
CA GLY A 198 24.35 17.60 -15.05
C GLY A 198 24.66 16.34 -15.87
N MET A 199 24.32 15.14 -15.35
CA MET A 199 24.53 13.88 -16.05
C MET A 199 23.26 13.33 -16.71
N SER A 200 22.14 14.01 -16.72
CA SER A 200 20.84 13.49 -17.19
C SER A 200 20.91 12.92 -18.62
N GLY A 201 21.71 13.49 -19.50
CA GLY A 201 21.94 12.99 -20.87
C GLY A 201 22.87 11.77 -20.99
N LYS A 202 23.49 11.28 -19.93
CA LYS A 202 24.39 10.11 -20.01
C LYS A 202 23.58 8.82 -20.18
N PRO A 203 23.85 8.00 -21.22
CA PRO A 203 23.09 6.76 -21.47
C PRO A 203 23.07 5.79 -20.29
N ALA A 204 24.19 5.69 -19.54
CA ALA A 204 24.28 4.81 -18.38
C ALA A 204 23.35 5.24 -17.24
N LEU A 205 23.20 6.57 -16.99
CA LEU A 205 22.26 7.10 -16.01
C LEU A 205 20.82 6.87 -16.46
N ILE A 206 20.50 7.11 -17.73
CA ILE A 206 19.17 6.85 -18.29
C ILE A 206 18.80 5.37 -18.11
N MET A 207 19.70 4.44 -18.47
CA MET A 207 19.46 3.01 -18.26
C MET A 207 19.25 2.66 -16.80
N ALA A 208 20.06 3.20 -15.89
CA ALA A 208 19.93 2.97 -14.45
C ALA A 208 18.54 3.39 -13.94
N ILE A 209 18.11 4.60 -14.30
CA ILE A 209 16.79 5.13 -13.91
C ILE A 209 15.66 4.26 -14.47
N LEU A 210 15.71 3.89 -15.75
CA LEU A 210 14.67 3.06 -16.36
C LEU A 210 14.60 1.67 -15.70
N PHE A 211 15.74 1.03 -15.36
CA PHE A 211 15.73 -0.24 -14.64
C PHE A 211 15.16 -0.10 -13.23
N MET A 212 15.45 1.00 -12.53
CA MET A 212 14.86 1.26 -11.23
C MET A 212 13.35 1.48 -11.34
N ILE A 213 12.87 2.19 -12.36
CA ILE A 213 11.44 2.38 -12.63
C ILE A 213 10.74 1.04 -12.93
N VAL A 214 11.37 0.11 -13.66
CA VAL A 214 10.84 -1.25 -13.87
C VAL A 214 10.63 -1.97 -12.54
N GLY A 215 11.63 -1.94 -11.67
CA GLY A 215 11.56 -2.59 -10.36
C GLY A 215 10.52 -1.98 -9.43
N PHE A 216 10.51 -0.68 -9.29
CA PHE A 216 9.49 0.03 -8.50
C PHE A 216 8.09 -0.09 -9.12
N GLY A 217 7.99 -0.03 -10.45
CA GLY A 217 6.74 -0.20 -11.18
C GLY A 217 6.07 -1.56 -10.90
N PHE A 218 6.88 -2.63 -10.76
CA PHE A 218 6.39 -3.93 -10.31
C PHE A 218 5.82 -3.85 -8.88
N LYS A 219 6.56 -3.23 -7.93
CA LYS A 219 6.14 -3.14 -6.52
C LYS A 219 4.83 -2.37 -6.36
N ILE A 220 4.59 -1.32 -7.14
CA ILE A 220 3.34 -0.54 -7.12
C ILE A 220 2.25 -1.11 -8.05
N SER A 221 2.55 -2.18 -8.77
CA SER A 221 1.66 -2.77 -9.79
C SER A 221 1.28 -1.81 -10.91
N ALA A 222 2.20 -0.92 -11.33
CA ALA A 222 1.96 -0.01 -12.44
C ALA A 222 2.02 -0.74 -13.79
N VAL A 223 1.21 -0.32 -14.74
CA VAL A 223 1.24 -0.84 -16.12
C VAL A 223 2.50 -0.34 -16.83
N PRO A 224 3.30 -1.23 -17.46
CA PRO A 224 2.99 -2.61 -17.83
C PRO A 224 3.40 -3.69 -16.81
N PHE A 225 3.93 -3.38 -15.65
CA PHE A 225 4.51 -4.31 -14.67
C PHE A 225 3.47 -4.92 -13.71
N HIS A 226 2.19 -4.89 -14.05
CA HIS A 226 1.05 -5.21 -13.17
C HIS A 226 0.54 -6.67 -13.25
N PHE A 227 1.02 -7.49 -14.20
CA PHE A 227 0.42 -8.78 -14.55
C PHE A 227 0.32 -9.77 -13.39
N TRP A 228 1.18 -9.64 -12.38
CA TRP A 228 1.17 -10.48 -11.20
C TRP A 228 -0.03 -10.22 -10.27
N ALA A 229 -0.48 -8.95 -10.20
CA ALA A 229 -1.38 -8.52 -9.15
C ALA A 229 -2.79 -9.15 -9.21
N PRO A 230 -3.49 -9.25 -10.35
CA PRO A 230 -4.84 -9.82 -10.39
C PRO A 230 -4.89 -11.29 -9.94
N ASP A 231 -3.94 -12.11 -10.39
CA ASP A 231 -3.89 -13.53 -10.07
C ASP A 231 -3.42 -13.76 -8.62
N THR A 232 -2.43 -12.98 -8.17
CA THR A 232 -1.96 -13.04 -6.79
C THR A 232 -3.03 -12.60 -5.80
N TYR A 233 -3.79 -11.54 -6.11
CA TYR A 233 -4.86 -11.08 -5.21
C TYR A 233 -6.00 -12.09 -5.09
N GLU A 234 -6.36 -12.76 -6.19
CA GLU A 234 -7.42 -13.78 -6.18
C GLU A 234 -7.00 -15.05 -5.43
N GLY A 235 -5.73 -15.48 -5.58
CA GLY A 235 -5.25 -16.74 -5.01
C GLY A 235 -4.71 -16.63 -3.59
N ALA A 236 -4.24 -15.47 -3.14
CA ALA A 236 -3.75 -15.27 -1.79
C ALA A 236 -4.91 -15.25 -0.76
N PRO A 237 -4.63 -15.56 0.52
CA PRO A 237 -5.58 -15.28 1.60
C PRO A 237 -6.01 -13.81 1.58
N THR A 238 -7.31 -13.55 1.68
CA THR A 238 -7.85 -12.18 1.53
C THR A 238 -7.21 -11.13 2.46
N PRO A 239 -6.84 -11.43 3.73
CA PRO A 239 -6.09 -10.48 4.55
C PRO A 239 -4.69 -10.14 3.98
N ILE A 240 -4.02 -11.12 3.34
CA ILE A 240 -2.73 -10.88 2.66
C ILE A 240 -2.95 -10.04 1.41
N THR A 241 -4.01 -10.28 0.66
CA THR A 241 -4.41 -9.43 -0.47
C THR A 241 -4.65 -7.98 -0.02
N ALA A 242 -5.32 -7.77 1.11
CA ALA A 242 -5.51 -6.45 1.71
C ALA A 242 -4.16 -5.78 2.03
N TYR A 243 -3.23 -6.51 2.65
CA TYR A 243 -1.89 -6.01 2.96
C TYR A 243 -1.07 -5.68 1.70
N LEU A 244 -1.08 -6.58 0.70
CA LEU A 244 -0.41 -6.37 -0.60
C LEU A 244 -0.92 -5.11 -1.30
N SER A 245 -2.24 -4.90 -1.25
CA SER A 245 -2.87 -3.77 -1.94
C SER A 245 -2.60 -2.41 -1.30
N VAL A 246 -2.24 -2.39 -0.02
CA VAL A 246 -2.04 -1.17 0.79
C VAL A 246 -0.59 -1.02 1.21
N SER A 247 -0.13 -1.74 2.24
CA SER A 247 1.19 -1.51 2.85
C SER A 247 2.35 -1.84 1.92
N SER A 248 2.32 -2.99 1.26
CA SER A 248 3.36 -3.37 0.30
C SER A 248 3.42 -2.40 -0.88
N LYS A 249 2.25 -1.95 -1.36
CA LYS A 249 2.17 -0.96 -2.44
C LYS A 249 2.68 0.41 -1.98
N ALA A 250 2.27 0.88 -0.80
CA ALA A 250 2.75 2.14 -0.24
C ALA A 250 4.28 2.12 -0.05
N ALA A 251 4.86 1.02 0.42
CA ALA A 251 6.31 0.85 0.50
C ALA A 251 6.99 1.03 -0.88
N GLY A 252 6.44 0.42 -1.93
CA GLY A 252 6.94 0.59 -3.31
C GLY A 252 6.83 2.04 -3.81
N PHE A 253 5.71 2.73 -3.52
CA PHE A 253 5.53 4.14 -3.87
C PHE A 253 6.55 5.03 -3.19
N VAL A 254 6.69 4.87 -1.88
CA VAL A 254 7.61 5.68 -1.09
C VAL A 254 9.04 5.46 -1.56
N ALA A 255 9.47 4.20 -1.75
CA ALA A 255 10.79 3.89 -2.26
C ALA A 255 11.08 4.57 -3.60
N MET A 256 10.14 4.47 -4.54
CA MET A 256 10.29 5.09 -5.86
C MET A 256 10.36 6.62 -5.77
N LEU A 257 9.43 7.24 -5.03
CA LEU A 257 9.33 8.69 -4.97
C LEU A 257 10.51 9.32 -4.23
N ILE A 258 10.97 8.72 -3.11
CA ILE A 258 12.15 9.21 -2.39
C ILE A 258 13.39 9.17 -3.30
N VAL A 259 13.62 8.07 -4.01
CA VAL A 259 14.78 7.94 -4.88
C VAL A 259 14.72 8.97 -6.02
N MET A 260 13.56 9.15 -6.66
CA MET A 260 13.42 10.14 -7.74
C MET A 260 13.57 11.58 -7.23
N TYR A 261 13.05 11.86 -6.02
CA TYR A 261 13.04 13.20 -5.45
C TYR A 261 14.36 13.60 -4.79
N GLN A 262 14.97 12.70 -3.98
CA GLN A 262 16.17 13.00 -3.21
C GLN A 262 17.47 12.56 -3.91
N ALA A 263 17.50 11.37 -4.52
CA ALA A 263 18.72 10.86 -5.12
C ALA A 263 18.91 11.31 -6.58
N LEU A 264 17.84 11.59 -7.31
CA LEU A 264 17.87 11.86 -8.75
C LEU A 264 17.10 13.12 -9.17
N PRO A 265 17.13 14.23 -8.39
CA PRO A 265 16.38 15.44 -8.74
C PRO A 265 16.87 16.05 -10.06
N GLY A 266 18.18 15.99 -10.33
CA GLY A 266 18.80 16.51 -11.55
C GLY A 266 18.52 15.71 -12.83
N ALA A 267 17.78 14.61 -12.75
CA ALA A 267 17.41 13.77 -13.89
C ALA A 267 15.90 13.66 -14.11
N SER A 268 15.14 14.68 -13.70
CA SER A 268 13.67 14.73 -13.84
C SER A 268 13.21 14.67 -15.30
N ASP A 269 14.01 15.15 -16.24
CA ASP A 269 13.79 15.04 -17.68
C ASP A 269 13.76 13.58 -18.17
N VAL A 270 14.34 12.64 -17.43
CA VAL A 270 14.33 11.20 -17.75
C VAL A 270 13.16 10.48 -17.06
N TRP A 271 13.03 10.64 -15.73
CA TRP A 271 12.05 9.84 -14.98
C TRP A 271 10.63 10.42 -15.01
N ALA A 272 10.44 11.74 -15.16
CA ALA A 272 9.11 12.33 -15.12
C ALA A 272 8.21 11.88 -16.31
N PRO A 273 8.68 11.87 -17.58
CA PRO A 273 7.89 11.33 -18.69
C PRO A 273 7.54 9.84 -18.50
N ALA A 274 8.45 9.04 -17.92
CA ALA A 274 8.18 7.64 -17.64
C ALA A 274 7.08 7.48 -16.58
N LEU A 275 7.11 8.25 -15.50
CA LEU A 275 6.05 8.24 -14.47
C LEU A 275 4.72 8.74 -15.02
N TRP A 276 4.74 9.76 -15.88
CA TRP A 276 3.53 10.25 -16.58
C TRP A 276 2.88 9.14 -17.39
N LEU A 277 3.69 8.40 -18.17
CA LEU A 277 3.20 7.28 -18.97
C LEU A 277 2.65 6.15 -18.08
N LEU A 278 3.36 5.79 -17.02
CA LEU A 278 2.90 4.77 -16.05
C LEU A 278 1.57 5.18 -15.41
N ALA A 279 1.40 6.46 -15.04
CA ALA A 279 0.15 6.98 -14.48
C ALA A 279 -1.01 6.84 -15.47
N ALA A 280 -0.84 7.35 -16.71
CA ALA A 280 -1.85 7.30 -17.74
C ALA A 280 -2.27 5.88 -18.11
N LEU A 281 -1.30 4.98 -18.31
CA LEU A 281 -1.54 3.58 -18.65
C LEU A 281 -2.20 2.81 -17.49
N SER A 282 -1.74 3.04 -16.25
CA SER A 282 -2.28 2.33 -15.09
C SER A 282 -3.73 2.72 -14.82
N MET A 283 -4.07 4.00 -14.89
CA MET A 283 -5.47 4.45 -14.80
C MET A 283 -6.33 3.81 -15.89
N THR A 284 -5.88 3.86 -17.14
CA THR A 284 -6.69 3.45 -18.29
C THR A 284 -6.86 1.93 -18.35
N ILE A 285 -5.76 1.16 -18.31
CA ILE A 285 -5.80 -0.30 -18.42
C ILE A 285 -6.42 -0.91 -17.17
N GLY A 286 -6.08 -0.39 -15.98
CA GLY A 286 -6.66 -0.84 -14.72
C GLY A 286 -8.18 -0.69 -14.71
N ASN A 287 -8.71 0.47 -15.04
CA ASN A 287 -10.15 0.72 -15.05
C ASN A 287 -10.89 -0.07 -16.14
N LEU A 288 -10.37 -0.12 -17.37
CA LEU A 288 -10.99 -0.89 -18.44
C LEU A 288 -11.03 -2.38 -18.16
N SER A 289 -9.98 -2.91 -17.49
CA SER A 289 -9.95 -4.31 -17.06
C SER A 289 -10.91 -4.58 -15.90
N ALA A 290 -11.05 -3.64 -14.94
CA ALA A 290 -11.98 -3.74 -13.82
C ALA A 290 -13.45 -3.84 -14.29
N LEU A 291 -13.82 -3.16 -15.37
CA LEU A 291 -15.18 -3.23 -15.96
C LEU A 291 -15.61 -4.66 -16.32
N ARG A 292 -14.67 -5.53 -16.69
CA ARG A 292 -14.96 -6.89 -17.17
C ARG A 292 -14.93 -7.96 -16.08
N GLN A 293 -14.57 -7.58 -14.83
CA GLN A 293 -14.44 -8.57 -13.77
C GLN A 293 -15.79 -8.95 -13.19
N SER A 294 -16.00 -10.25 -13.00
CA SER A 294 -17.14 -10.82 -12.26
C SER A 294 -16.80 -11.12 -10.82
N ASN A 295 -15.53 -11.33 -10.49
CA ASN A 295 -15.05 -11.60 -9.15
C ASN A 295 -14.66 -10.30 -8.45
N ILE A 296 -15.16 -10.11 -7.20
CA ILE A 296 -14.98 -8.85 -6.45
C ILE A 296 -13.51 -8.62 -6.05
N VAL A 297 -12.74 -9.68 -5.76
CA VAL A 297 -11.32 -9.56 -5.40
C VAL A 297 -10.50 -9.17 -6.63
N ARG A 298 -10.76 -9.78 -7.79
CA ARG A 298 -10.11 -9.38 -9.05
C ARG A 298 -10.51 -7.97 -9.49
N LEU A 299 -11.76 -7.57 -9.25
CA LEU A 299 -12.20 -6.18 -9.49
C LEU A 299 -11.37 -5.22 -8.64
N LEU A 300 -11.21 -5.51 -7.34
CA LEU A 300 -10.38 -4.69 -6.44
C LEU A 300 -8.89 -4.72 -6.82
N ALA A 301 -8.38 -5.82 -7.39
CA ALA A 301 -7.02 -5.88 -7.91
C ALA A 301 -6.80 -4.89 -9.06
N TYR A 302 -7.67 -4.89 -10.07
CA TYR A 302 -7.59 -3.94 -11.17
C TYR A 302 -7.91 -2.50 -10.74
N SER A 303 -8.84 -2.33 -9.80
CA SER A 303 -9.04 -1.06 -9.08
C SER A 303 -7.75 -0.56 -8.43
N SER A 304 -7.02 -1.43 -7.73
CA SER A 304 -5.75 -1.11 -7.08
C SER A 304 -4.66 -0.69 -8.10
N ILE A 305 -4.66 -1.25 -9.31
CA ILE A 305 -3.79 -0.83 -10.41
C ILE A 305 -4.18 0.59 -10.89
N ALA A 306 -5.48 0.83 -11.09
CA ALA A 306 -5.97 2.16 -11.48
C ALA A 306 -5.69 3.21 -10.40
N GLN A 307 -5.89 2.88 -9.13
CA GLN A 307 -5.60 3.77 -7.99
C GLN A 307 -4.11 4.11 -7.91
N ALA A 308 -3.22 3.14 -8.21
CA ALA A 308 -1.78 3.43 -8.33
C ALA A 308 -1.49 4.47 -9.42
N GLY A 309 -2.20 4.40 -10.55
CA GLY A 309 -2.13 5.42 -11.58
C GLY A 309 -2.54 6.81 -11.08
N PHE A 310 -3.67 6.91 -10.35
CA PHE A 310 -4.12 8.18 -9.74
C PHE A 310 -3.10 8.74 -8.73
N MET A 311 -2.48 7.88 -7.91
CA MET A 311 -1.44 8.29 -6.94
C MET A 311 -0.19 8.85 -7.60
N LEU A 312 0.16 8.40 -8.81
CA LEU A 312 1.30 8.92 -9.56
C LEU A 312 1.03 10.29 -10.20
N VAL A 313 -0.24 10.65 -10.43
CA VAL A 313 -0.61 11.87 -11.18
C VAL A 313 0.03 13.14 -10.63
N PRO A 314 -0.05 13.46 -9.31
CA PRO A 314 0.50 14.70 -8.80
C PRO A 314 2.00 14.85 -9.09
N PHE A 315 2.77 13.84 -8.71
CA PHE A 315 4.22 13.87 -8.82
C PHE A 315 4.71 13.85 -10.29
N ALA A 316 4.09 13.02 -11.13
CA ALA A 316 4.41 12.94 -12.55
C ALA A 316 4.08 14.25 -13.29
N ALA A 317 2.94 14.88 -12.99
CA ALA A 317 2.52 16.12 -13.58
C ALA A 317 3.45 17.28 -13.19
N ALA A 318 3.71 17.45 -11.90
CA ALA A 318 4.60 18.51 -11.40
C ALA A 318 6.02 18.38 -11.97
N ALA A 319 6.56 17.17 -12.01
CA ALA A 319 7.90 16.91 -12.53
C ALA A 319 8.02 17.22 -14.04
N VAL A 320 7.00 16.86 -14.84
CA VAL A 320 6.98 17.19 -16.29
C VAL A 320 6.86 18.69 -16.52
N ALA A 321 6.09 19.39 -15.71
CA ALA A 321 5.90 20.84 -15.82
C ALA A 321 7.05 21.67 -15.19
N GLY A 322 7.99 21.03 -14.49
CA GLY A 322 9.01 21.73 -13.71
C GLY A 322 8.43 22.55 -12.56
N ALA A 323 7.29 22.10 -12.01
CA ALA A 323 6.60 22.75 -10.91
C ALA A 323 7.07 22.21 -9.55
N ASP A 324 6.48 22.73 -8.46
CA ASP A 324 6.81 22.34 -7.11
C ASP A 324 6.52 20.85 -6.84
N LEU A 325 7.59 20.09 -6.69
CA LEU A 325 7.52 18.65 -6.40
C LEU A 325 7.12 18.38 -4.96
N GLU A 326 7.31 19.32 -4.04
CA GLU A 326 6.97 19.17 -2.63
C GLU A 326 5.44 19.08 -2.45
N GLU A 327 4.69 20.05 -3.02
CA GLU A 327 3.23 20.03 -2.98
C GLU A 327 2.67 18.76 -3.64
N ALA A 328 3.23 18.38 -4.78
CA ALA A 328 2.84 17.18 -5.52
C ALA A 328 3.12 15.90 -4.73
N PHE A 329 4.25 15.84 -4.03
CA PHE A 329 4.61 14.72 -3.18
C PHE A 329 3.65 14.61 -1.99
N GLY A 330 3.33 15.74 -1.35
CA GLY A 330 2.33 15.82 -0.29
C GLY A 330 0.95 15.31 -0.72
N ALA A 331 0.48 15.70 -1.92
CA ALA A 331 -0.78 15.21 -2.48
C ALA A 331 -0.76 13.68 -2.71
N THR A 332 0.36 13.14 -3.15
CA THR A 332 0.54 11.68 -3.31
C THR A 332 0.50 10.96 -1.95
N LEU A 333 1.14 11.50 -0.91
CA LEU A 333 1.11 10.93 0.44
C LEU A 333 -0.29 10.96 1.04
N ILE A 334 -1.03 12.06 0.91
CA ILE A 334 -2.44 12.14 1.33
C ILE A 334 -3.25 11.04 0.65
N TYR A 335 -3.05 10.86 -0.66
CA TYR A 335 -3.77 9.82 -1.39
C TYR A 335 -3.44 8.42 -0.86
N LEU A 336 -2.16 8.11 -0.58
CA LEU A 336 -1.72 6.84 -0.02
C LEU A 336 -2.39 6.55 1.33
N VAL A 337 -2.42 7.53 2.24
CA VAL A 337 -3.03 7.39 3.58
C VAL A 337 -4.53 7.14 3.47
N ILE A 338 -5.22 7.91 2.65
CA ILE A 338 -6.68 7.76 2.45
C ILE A 338 -6.99 6.42 1.79
N TYR A 339 -6.23 6.06 0.76
CA TYR A 339 -6.38 4.79 0.07
C TYR A 339 -6.21 3.60 1.02
N ALA A 340 -5.24 3.67 1.93
CA ALA A 340 -5.02 2.62 2.91
C ALA A 340 -6.28 2.34 3.74
N VAL A 341 -6.90 3.39 4.26
CA VAL A 341 -8.09 3.25 5.12
C VAL A 341 -9.28 2.69 4.33
N MET A 342 -9.61 3.29 3.18
CA MET A 342 -10.80 2.90 2.41
C MET A 342 -10.64 1.52 1.77
N ASN A 343 -9.44 1.15 1.34
CA ASN A 343 -9.21 -0.13 0.68
C ASN A 343 -9.12 -1.29 1.67
N LEU A 344 -8.52 -1.10 2.86
CA LEU A 344 -8.59 -2.09 3.94
C LEU A 344 -10.03 -2.33 4.38
N GLY A 345 -10.84 -1.27 4.45
CA GLY A 345 -12.28 -1.38 4.71
C GLY A 345 -13.04 -2.14 3.62
N ALA A 346 -12.71 -1.92 2.35
CA ALA A 346 -13.28 -2.67 1.23
C ALA A 346 -12.94 -4.17 1.32
N PHE A 347 -11.69 -4.55 1.64
CA PHE A 347 -11.33 -5.94 1.86
C PHE A 347 -11.95 -6.54 3.12
N ALA A 348 -12.15 -5.75 4.18
CA ALA A 348 -12.89 -6.19 5.36
C ALA A 348 -14.35 -6.56 5.01
N VAL A 349 -15.01 -5.74 4.18
CA VAL A 349 -16.33 -6.05 3.64
C VAL A 349 -16.30 -7.29 2.76
N VAL A 350 -15.27 -7.46 1.93
CA VAL A 350 -15.11 -8.68 1.10
C VAL A 350 -15.03 -9.93 1.97
N ILE A 351 -14.27 -9.91 3.07
CA ILE A 351 -14.18 -11.03 4.01
C ILE A 351 -15.54 -11.31 4.65
N ALA A 352 -16.25 -10.27 5.11
CA ALA A 352 -17.57 -10.43 5.72
C ALA A 352 -18.62 -10.95 4.73
N GLY A 353 -18.64 -10.38 3.53
CA GLY A 353 -19.59 -10.77 2.48
C GLY A 353 -19.36 -12.17 1.95
N ALA A 354 -18.09 -12.57 1.73
CA ALA A 354 -17.75 -13.91 1.29
C ALA A 354 -18.19 -15.00 2.30
N ARG A 355 -18.24 -14.69 3.60
CA ARG A 355 -18.82 -15.61 4.60
C ARG A 355 -20.32 -15.81 4.43
N LYS A 356 -21.05 -14.77 4.07
CA LYS A 356 -22.50 -14.83 3.83
C LYS A 356 -22.84 -15.47 2.50
N THR A 357 -22.13 -15.09 1.45
CA THR A 357 -22.42 -15.52 0.07
C THR A 357 -21.70 -16.80 -0.33
N GLN A 358 -20.69 -17.23 0.46
CA GLN A 358 -19.78 -18.36 0.16
C GLN A 358 -19.12 -18.25 -1.23
N SER A 359 -18.98 -16.99 -1.72
CA SER A 359 -18.46 -16.74 -3.07
C SER A 359 -17.81 -15.36 -3.18
N GLY A 360 -16.79 -15.24 -4.05
CA GLY A 360 -16.23 -13.97 -4.52
C GLY A 360 -16.93 -13.40 -5.77
N GLU A 361 -17.89 -14.13 -6.37
CA GLU A 361 -18.60 -13.67 -7.57
C GLU A 361 -19.63 -12.61 -7.23
N ILE A 362 -19.59 -11.47 -7.94
CA ILE A 362 -20.46 -10.29 -7.68
C ILE A 362 -21.94 -10.66 -7.79
N GLU A 363 -22.29 -11.56 -8.73
CA GLU A 363 -23.66 -12.05 -8.90
C GLU A 363 -24.21 -12.70 -7.62
N ARG A 364 -23.37 -13.43 -6.87
CA ARG A 364 -23.75 -14.06 -5.59
C ARG A 364 -23.97 -13.07 -4.45
N TRP A 365 -23.56 -11.81 -4.65
CA TRP A 365 -23.79 -10.72 -3.69
C TRP A 365 -25.12 -9.99 -3.93
N SER A 366 -25.88 -10.37 -4.98
CA SER A 366 -27.16 -9.76 -5.31
C SER A 366 -28.14 -9.90 -4.15
N GLY A 367 -28.71 -8.75 -3.72
CA GLY A 367 -29.66 -8.69 -2.62
C GLY A 367 -29.07 -8.81 -1.21
N LEU A 368 -27.74 -8.89 -1.05
CA LEU A 368 -27.10 -9.00 0.27
C LEU A 368 -27.50 -7.87 1.22
N GLY A 369 -27.70 -6.65 0.73
CA GLY A 369 -28.13 -5.49 1.52
C GLY A 369 -29.53 -5.61 2.10
N THR A 370 -30.41 -6.43 1.52
CA THR A 370 -31.74 -6.69 2.08
C THR A 370 -31.71 -7.70 3.23
N VAL A 371 -30.73 -8.62 3.21
CA VAL A 371 -30.53 -9.66 4.23
C VAL A 371 -29.65 -9.16 5.38
N ASP A 372 -28.60 -8.42 5.06
CA ASP A 372 -27.69 -7.79 6.02
C ASP A 372 -27.51 -6.30 5.67
N PRO A 373 -28.43 -5.41 6.11
CA PRO A 373 -28.40 -3.99 5.77
C PRO A 373 -27.12 -3.29 6.25
N ILE A 374 -26.54 -3.72 7.38
CA ILE A 374 -25.30 -3.13 7.90
C ILE A 374 -24.14 -3.41 6.94
N LEU A 375 -23.98 -4.65 6.52
CA LEU A 375 -22.94 -5.03 5.56
C LEU A 375 -23.16 -4.38 4.20
N GLY A 376 -24.42 -4.23 3.77
CA GLY A 376 -24.79 -3.50 2.56
C GLY A 376 -24.38 -2.02 2.62
N VAL A 377 -24.65 -1.33 3.75
CA VAL A 377 -24.24 0.07 3.96
C VAL A 377 -22.71 0.18 3.96
N LEU A 378 -22.00 -0.69 4.68
CA LEU A 378 -20.54 -0.69 4.71
C LEU A 378 -19.95 -0.92 3.31
N THR A 379 -20.56 -1.81 2.51
CA THR A 379 -20.17 -2.00 1.10
C THR A 379 -20.34 -0.69 0.32
N ALA A 380 -21.46 -0.01 0.46
CA ALA A 380 -21.69 1.27 -0.22
C ALA A 380 -20.69 2.35 0.24
N VAL A 381 -20.40 2.47 1.52
CA VAL A 381 -19.45 3.44 2.06
C VAL A 381 -18.05 3.25 1.43
N PHE A 382 -17.49 2.05 1.48
CA PHE A 382 -16.14 1.84 0.98
C PHE A 382 -16.05 1.91 -0.54
N PHE A 383 -17.01 1.37 -1.27
CA PHE A 383 -16.99 1.40 -2.73
C PHE A 383 -17.27 2.82 -3.29
N PHE A 384 -18.17 3.59 -2.67
CA PHE A 384 -18.33 5.00 -3.03
C PHE A 384 -17.12 5.85 -2.61
N SER A 385 -16.46 5.53 -1.50
CA SER A 385 -15.21 6.19 -1.12
C SER A 385 -14.13 5.94 -2.18
N LEU A 386 -13.92 4.70 -2.63
CA LEU A 386 -13.00 4.37 -3.73
C LEU A 386 -13.36 5.08 -5.04
N ALA A 387 -14.65 5.27 -5.31
CA ALA A 387 -15.12 6.06 -6.45
C ALA A 387 -14.80 7.56 -6.31
N GLY A 388 -14.65 8.07 -5.08
CA GLY A 388 -14.40 9.48 -4.78
C GLY A 388 -15.65 10.31 -4.59
N ILE A 389 -16.71 9.72 -4.02
CA ILE A 389 -17.99 10.40 -3.76
C ILE A 389 -17.95 11.14 -2.42
N PRO A 390 -18.24 12.47 -2.37
CA PRO A 390 -18.42 13.18 -1.11
C PRO A 390 -19.62 12.61 -0.31
N PRO A 391 -19.60 12.61 1.02
CA PRO A 391 -18.58 13.13 1.93
C PRO A 391 -17.60 12.04 2.45
N LEU A 392 -17.21 11.06 1.64
CA LEU A 392 -16.33 9.96 2.04
C LEU A 392 -14.87 10.29 1.72
N ALA A 393 -13.88 9.71 2.45
CA ALA A 393 -12.47 10.10 2.37
C ALA A 393 -11.89 10.18 0.94
N GLY A 394 -12.27 9.27 0.04
CA GLY A 394 -11.74 9.21 -1.32
C GLY A 394 -12.00 10.45 -2.17
N TRP A 395 -13.02 11.27 -1.87
CA TRP A 395 -13.22 12.51 -2.59
C TRP A 395 -12.07 13.50 -2.34
N PHE A 396 -11.60 13.56 -1.09
CA PHE A 396 -10.52 14.47 -0.74
C PHE A 396 -9.20 14.04 -1.37
N ALA A 397 -8.90 12.73 -1.41
CA ALA A 397 -7.73 12.21 -2.11
C ALA A 397 -7.73 12.63 -3.60
N LYS A 398 -8.86 12.48 -4.29
CA LYS A 398 -8.99 12.91 -5.69
C LYS A 398 -8.97 14.43 -5.84
N PHE A 399 -9.57 15.15 -4.91
CA PHE A 399 -9.53 16.63 -4.92
C PHE A 399 -8.09 17.14 -4.83
N GLU A 400 -7.28 16.65 -3.88
CA GLU A 400 -5.87 17.03 -3.76
C GLU A 400 -5.06 16.63 -4.99
N MET A 401 -5.30 15.45 -5.55
CA MET A 401 -4.70 15.04 -6.82
C MET A 401 -5.04 16.02 -7.95
N PHE A 402 -6.32 16.42 -8.12
CA PHE A 402 -6.69 17.38 -9.16
C PHE A 402 -6.15 18.78 -8.88
N ARG A 403 -6.14 19.21 -7.62
CA ARG A 403 -5.60 20.51 -7.21
C ARG A 403 -4.12 20.63 -7.58
N SER A 404 -3.33 19.59 -7.34
CA SER A 404 -1.88 19.58 -7.61
C SER A 404 -1.53 19.60 -9.10
N VAL A 405 -2.47 19.26 -10.00
CA VAL A 405 -2.25 19.27 -11.46
C VAL A 405 -2.91 20.47 -12.16
N MET A 406 -3.45 21.43 -11.42
CA MET A 406 -3.99 22.69 -11.98
C MET A 406 -2.89 23.65 -12.42
N ILE A 407 -1.91 23.13 -13.16
CA ILE A 407 -0.78 23.86 -13.72
C ILE A 407 -1.08 24.03 -15.22
N ALA A 408 -0.91 25.23 -15.75
CA ALA A 408 -1.22 25.57 -17.15
C ALA A 408 -0.13 25.06 -18.13
N ASP A 409 0.17 23.75 -18.06
CA ASP A 409 1.06 23.06 -18.99
C ASP A 409 0.28 22.01 -19.80
N PRO A 410 0.49 21.87 -21.12
CA PRO A 410 -0.26 20.95 -21.97
C PRO A 410 -0.16 19.48 -21.52
N ALA A 411 0.99 19.02 -21.00
CA ALA A 411 1.17 17.64 -20.57
C ALA A 411 0.44 17.36 -19.25
N THR A 412 0.40 18.33 -18.32
CA THR A 412 -0.35 18.22 -17.07
C THR A 412 -1.85 18.26 -17.33
N VAL A 413 -2.32 19.14 -18.22
CA VAL A 413 -3.73 19.19 -18.64
C VAL A 413 -4.16 17.86 -19.27
N ALA A 414 -3.34 17.26 -20.14
CA ALA A 414 -3.63 15.98 -20.76
C ALA A 414 -3.77 14.87 -19.69
N LEU A 415 -2.86 14.83 -18.71
CA LEU A 415 -2.92 13.85 -17.62
C LEU A 415 -4.15 14.07 -16.72
N ALA A 416 -4.51 15.31 -16.43
CA ALA A 416 -5.72 15.66 -15.68
C ALA A 416 -7.00 15.21 -16.40
N VAL A 417 -7.07 15.41 -17.72
CA VAL A 417 -8.20 14.92 -18.54
C VAL A 417 -8.28 13.41 -18.53
N ILE A 418 -7.14 12.71 -18.70
CA ILE A 418 -7.09 11.24 -18.61
C ILE A 418 -7.57 10.79 -17.22
N ALA A 419 -7.12 11.43 -16.12
CA ALA A 419 -7.55 11.14 -14.78
C ALA A 419 -9.06 11.35 -14.58
N ALA A 420 -9.62 12.47 -15.09
CA ALA A 420 -11.05 12.77 -14.99
C ALA A 420 -11.91 11.71 -15.70
N VAL A 421 -11.56 11.35 -16.93
CA VAL A 421 -12.26 10.30 -17.70
C VAL A 421 -12.19 8.96 -16.95
N ASN A 422 -11.01 8.60 -16.44
CA ASN A 422 -10.81 7.37 -15.70
C ASN A 422 -11.53 7.35 -14.33
N ALA A 423 -11.72 8.50 -13.69
CA ALA A 423 -12.53 8.58 -12.46
C ALA A 423 -14.01 8.27 -12.74
N VAL A 424 -14.55 8.71 -13.88
CA VAL A 424 -15.92 8.38 -14.32
C VAL A 424 -16.04 6.88 -14.64
N ILE A 425 -15.06 6.30 -15.35
CA ILE A 425 -15.04 4.85 -15.63
C ILE A 425 -15.01 4.05 -14.30
N ALA A 426 -14.21 4.49 -13.33
CA ALA A 426 -14.12 3.85 -12.03
C ALA A 426 -15.46 3.84 -11.29
N LEU A 427 -16.18 4.95 -11.31
CA LEU A 427 -17.51 5.06 -10.68
C LEU A 427 -18.46 3.97 -11.18
N TYR A 428 -18.43 3.62 -12.46
CA TYR A 428 -19.34 2.64 -13.04
C TYR A 428 -19.18 1.23 -12.40
N TYR A 429 -17.97 0.71 -12.30
CA TYR A 429 -17.80 -0.64 -11.76
C TYR A 429 -17.97 -0.71 -10.25
N TYR A 430 -17.67 0.36 -9.51
CA TYR A 430 -18.01 0.42 -8.09
C TYR A 430 -19.52 0.48 -7.88
N ALA A 431 -20.23 1.32 -8.65
CA ALA A 431 -21.69 1.41 -8.60
C ALA A 431 -22.37 0.07 -8.99
N ARG A 432 -21.78 -0.70 -9.93
CA ARG A 432 -22.27 -2.03 -10.30
C ARG A 432 -22.28 -2.99 -9.11
N VAL A 433 -21.24 -2.99 -8.25
CA VAL A 433 -21.21 -3.82 -7.04
C VAL A 433 -22.29 -3.38 -6.07
N ILE A 434 -22.43 -2.06 -5.85
CA ILE A 434 -23.46 -1.51 -4.95
C ILE A 434 -24.87 -1.82 -5.48
N LYS A 435 -25.08 -1.72 -6.80
CA LYS A 435 -26.33 -2.12 -7.46
C LYS A 435 -26.66 -3.59 -7.19
N ALA A 436 -25.69 -4.48 -7.37
CA ALA A 436 -25.89 -5.91 -7.07
C ALA A 436 -26.33 -6.11 -5.62
N VAL A 437 -25.64 -5.48 -4.67
CA VAL A 437 -25.91 -5.63 -3.23
C VAL A 437 -27.30 -5.12 -2.84
N TRP A 438 -27.78 -4.02 -3.44
CA TRP A 438 -29.01 -3.34 -2.98
C TRP A 438 -30.21 -3.47 -3.91
N LEU A 439 -30.01 -3.55 -5.22
CA LEU A 439 -31.09 -3.39 -6.21
C LEU A 439 -31.39 -4.68 -6.99
N ASP A 440 -30.46 -5.62 -7.05
CA ASP A 440 -30.69 -6.87 -7.74
C ASP A 440 -31.35 -7.90 -6.80
N THR A 441 -32.15 -8.80 -7.37
CA THR A 441 -32.80 -9.88 -6.61
C THR A 441 -31.77 -10.91 -6.16
N PRO A 442 -31.91 -11.50 -4.94
CA PRO A 442 -31.01 -12.53 -4.46
C PRO A 442 -30.89 -13.71 -5.42
N VAL A 443 -29.65 -14.11 -5.69
CA VAL A 443 -29.29 -15.28 -6.52
C VAL A 443 -28.76 -16.38 -5.61
N GLY A 444 -29.62 -17.32 -5.21
CA GLY A 444 -29.32 -18.41 -4.29
C GLY A 444 -29.56 -18.03 -2.83
N GLU A 445 -29.23 -18.97 -1.94
CA GLU A 445 -29.41 -18.83 -0.49
C GLU A 445 -28.15 -18.21 0.13
N PHE A 446 -28.35 -17.33 1.12
CA PHE A 446 -27.28 -16.83 1.95
C PHE A 446 -27.05 -17.79 3.12
N ALA A 447 -25.77 -18.00 3.48
CA ALA A 447 -25.45 -18.82 4.65
C ALA A 447 -25.97 -18.16 5.94
N GLU A 448 -26.68 -18.95 6.74
CA GLU A 448 -27.25 -18.52 8.03
C GLU A 448 -26.48 -19.12 9.21
N GLY A 449 -26.56 -18.47 10.35
CA GLY A 449 -26.01 -18.96 11.61
C GLY A 449 -24.94 -18.05 12.23
N ALA A 450 -24.53 -18.39 13.44
CA ALA A 450 -23.53 -17.61 14.19
C ALA A 450 -22.15 -17.59 13.50
N GLU A 451 -21.83 -18.61 12.71
CA GLU A 451 -20.54 -18.72 11.99
C GLU A 451 -20.41 -17.69 10.85
N THR A 452 -21.53 -17.19 10.31
CA THR A 452 -21.52 -16.19 9.23
C THR A 452 -21.49 -14.74 9.75
N ALA A 453 -21.81 -14.53 11.03
CA ALA A 453 -21.75 -13.21 11.64
C ALA A 453 -20.29 -12.72 11.73
N PRO A 454 -20.02 -11.43 11.48
CA PRO A 454 -18.69 -10.88 11.69
C PRO A 454 -18.25 -11.09 13.15
N VAL A 455 -17.08 -11.70 13.34
CA VAL A 455 -16.47 -11.86 14.67
C VAL A 455 -15.97 -10.55 15.24
N GLY A 456 -15.65 -10.50 16.53
CA GLY A 456 -15.26 -9.27 17.23
C GLY A 456 -14.11 -8.52 16.55
N SER A 457 -13.05 -9.24 16.11
CA SER A 457 -11.91 -8.64 15.42
C SER A 457 -12.29 -8.02 14.07
N LEU A 458 -13.12 -8.72 13.27
CA LEU A 458 -13.58 -8.19 11.99
C LEU A 458 -14.53 -6.99 12.17
N ARG A 459 -15.40 -7.00 13.20
CA ARG A 459 -16.25 -5.84 13.55
C ARG A 459 -15.40 -4.63 13.93
N LEU A 460 -14.35 -4.85 14.72
CA LEU A 460 -13.43 -3.77 15.10
C LEU A 460 -12.70 -3.20 13.87
N ALA A 461 -12.19 -4.05 12.99
CA ALA A 461 -11.56 -3.60 11.74
C ALA A 461 -12.50 -2.78 10.86
N LEU A 462 -13.74 -3.25 10.65
CA LEU A 462 -14.80 -2.53 9.93
C LEU A 462 -15.14 -1.19 10.60
N GLY A 463 -15.29 -1.20 11.94
CA GLY A 463 -15.58 0.00 12.72
C GLY A 463 -14.49 1.06 12.61
N VAL A 464 -13.23 0.68 12.75
CA VAL A 464 -12.08 1.60 12.61
C VAL A 464 -12.01 2.15 11.19
N ALA A 465 -12.10 1.29 10.18
CA ALA A 465 -12.01 1.71 8.79
C ALA A 465 -13.15 2.64 8.37
N VAL A 466 -14.41 2.36 8.78
CA VAL A 466 -15.55 3.21 8.43
C VAL A 466 -15.50 4.55 9.18
N ALA A 467 -15.10 4.53 10.46
CA ALA A 467 -14.97 5.76 11.24
C ALA A 467 -13.92 6.71 10.62
N LEU A 468 -12.74 6.19 10.26
CA LEU A 468 -11.70 6.97 9.59
C LEU A 468 -12.15 7.45 8.19
N THR A 469 -12.81 6.58 7.41
CA THR A 469 -13.31 6.95 6.06
C THR A 469 -14.30 8.11 6.13
N ILE A 470 -15.22 8.10 7.10
CA ILE A 470 -16.20 9.18 7.28
C ILE A 470 -15.53 10.41 7.90
N ALA A 471 -14.71 10.24 8.94
CA ALA A 471 -14.05 11.35 9.62
C ALA A 471 -13.18 12.18 8.67
N ILE A 472 -12.31 11.52 7.87
CA ILE A 472 -11.46 12.20 6.88
C ILE A 472 -12.32 12.84 5.78
N GLY A 473 -13.39 12.17 5.35
CA GLY A 473 -14.26 12.69 4.30
C GLY A 473 -15.04 13.94 4.70
N VAL A 474 -15.51 14.01 5.95
CA VAL A 474 -16.26 15.15 6.50
C VAL A 474 -15.32 16.25 6.99
N TYR A 475 -14.16 15.88 7.55
CA TYR A 475 -13.18 16.81 8.09
C TYR A 475 -11.77 16.52 7.51
N PRO A 476 -11.50 16.95 6.27
CA PRO A 476 -10.28 16.62 5.54
C PRO A 476 -8.98 17.05 6.22
N SER A 477 -9.01 18.07 7.07
CA SER A 477 -7.83 18.53 7.82
C SER A 477 -7.20 17.43 8.70
N ILE A 478 -7.95 16.35 9.02
CA ILE A 478 -7.39 15.17 9.68
C ILE A 478 -6.28 14.51 8.84
N ALA A 479 -6.36 14.59 7.51
CA ALA A 479 -5.35 14.06 6.61
C ALA A 479 -4.42 15.14 6.05
N ALA A 480 -4.77 16.42 6.16
CA ALA A 480 -4.01 17.50 5.55
C ALA A 480 -2.60 17.66 6.17
N PHE A 481 -2.44 17.31 7.47
CA PHE A 481 -1.12 17.36 8.12
C PHE A 481 -0.08 16.44 7.44
N VAL A 482 -0.53 15.42 6.70
CA VAL A 482 0.34 14.51 5.97
C VAL A 482 1.12 15.25 4.87
N SER A 483 0.57 16.33 4.30
CA SER A 483 1.27 17.14 3.31
C SER A 483 2.46 17.88 3.88
N ASP A 484 2.39 18.28 5.16
CA ASP A 484 3.49 19.02 5.81
C ASP A 484 4.72 18.12 5.99
N ALA A 485 4.51 16.81 6.20
CA ALA A 485 5.58 15.82 6.25
C ALA A 485 6.40 15.72 4.94
N ALA A 486 5.82 16.07 3.79
CA ALA A 486 6.56 16.12 2.53
C ALA A 486 7.59 17.28 2.49
N ARG A 487 7.34 18.38 3.23
CA ARG A 487 8.21 19.55 3.27
C ARG A 487 9.56 19.26 3.90
N VAL A 488 9.57 18.40 4.90
CA VAL A 488 10.80 18.03 5.61
C VAL A 488 11.79 17.33 4.68
N LEU A 489 11.31 16.59 3.68
CA LEU A 489 12.15 15.97 2.67
C LEU A 489 12.83 16.98 1.74
N ALA A 490 12.20 18.14 1.49
CA ALA A 490 12.72 19.16 0.60
C ALA A 490 13.85 19.99 1.25
N THR A 491 13.80 20.17 2.56
CA THR A 491 14.76 21.00 3.30
C THR A 491 16.04 20.27 3.70
N GLY A 492 16.12 18.96 3.42
CA GLY A 492 17.35 18.16 3.63
C GLY A 492 17.62 17.80 5.09
N GLY A 493 16.59 17.86 5.95
CA GLY A 493 16.65 17.42 7.36
C GLY A 493 17.71 18.12 8.18
#